data_ff963a1d981be42ab8c5a318fe59821e
#
_entry.id   ff963a1d981be42ab8c5a318fe59821e
#
_cell.length_a   1.000
_cell.length_b   1.000
_cell.length_c   1.000
_cell.angle_alpha   90.00
_cell.angle_beta   90.00
_cell.angle_gamma   90.00
#
_symmetry.space_group_name_H-M   'P 1'
#
loop_
_entity.id
_entity.type
_entity.pdbx_description
1 polymer ?
#
loop_
_entity_poly.entity_id
_entity_poly.type
_entity_poly.pdbx_seq_one_letter_code
_entity_poly.pdbx_strand_id
1 'polypeptide(L)'
;MQVSTIKILLADADEEFRILLNDTINAETDMEVVGSVGDGNEALELINAGGVDVLVMDLVLSGMDGLELLHKIGDVGGRRPTILVVSGFTRGNVVNQSAALGADFFLTKPCRLDSVTERIRLLRFGGLESSPSRQNLETLVTAIIHEIGVPAHIKGYQYLREAILIAVEDMDVINAVTKVLYPE
;
A
#
# COMPACT_ATOMS: atom_id res chain seq x y z
N MET A 1 19.22 -3.32 -22.40
CA MET A 1 17.87 -2.93 -21.97
C MET A 1 18.05 -1.70 -21.11
N GLN A 2 17.55 -0.51 -21.50
CA GLN A 2 17.53 0.66 -20.61
C GLN A 2 16.52 0.37 -19.51
N VAL A 3 17.00 0.23 -18.29
CA VAL A 3 16.12 0.22 -17.11
C VAL A 3 15.55 1.64 -17.02
N SER A 4 14.25 1.81 -17.20
CA SER A 4 13.64 3.13 -17.04
C SER A 4 13.68 3.50 -15.57
N THR A 5 14.33 4.61 -15.25
CA THR A 5 14.43 5.16 -13.89
C THR A 5 13.02 5.46 -13.36
N ILE A 6 12.71 5.03 -12.15
CA ILE A 6 11.43 5.29 -11.48
C ILE A 6 11.45 6.73 -10.96
N LYS A 7 10.50 7.55 -11.41
CA LYS A 7 10.35 8.95 -11.01
C LYS A 7 9.45 9.07 -9.80
N ILE A 8 10.01 9.58 -8.71
CA ILE A 8 9.37 9.59 -7.39
C ILE A 8 9.12 11.04 -6.95
N LEU A 9 7.89 11.31 -6.50
CA LEU A 9 7.53 12.53 -5.80
C LEU A 9 7.42 12.21 -4.30
N LEU A 10 8.10 13.03 -3.46
CA LEU A 10 7.98 12.99 -2.00
C LEU A 10 7.05 14.08 -1.52
N ALA A 11 6.06 13.74 -0.68
CA ALA A 11 5.14 14.67 -0.06
C ALA A 11 5.02 14.37 1.43
N ASP A 12 5.68 15.16 2.29
CA ASP A 12 5.73 14.98 3.73
C ASP A 12 5.97 16.33 4.41
N ALA A 13 5.25 16.66 5.47
CA ALA A 13 5.46 17.92 6.19
C ALA A 13 6.81 17.94 6.96
N ASP A 14 7.36 16.76 7.30
CA ASP A 14 8.64 16.63 7.99
C ASP A 14 9.80 16.78 6.99
N GLU A 15 10.47 17.93 7.02
CA GLU A 15 11.58 18.25 6.13
C GLU A 15 12.80 17.34 6.37
N GLU A 16 13.09 16.99 7.63
CA GLU A 16 14.23 16.12 7.95
C GLU A 16 14.02 14.72 7.36
N PHE A 17 12.80 14.19 7.51
CA PHE A 17 12.44 12.90 6.92
C PHE A 17 12.51 12.94 5.38
N ARG A 18 12.05 14.03 4.74
CA ARG A 18 12.14 14.20 3.29
C ARG A 18 13.60 14.22 2.81
N ILE A 19 14.50 14.94 3.50
CA ILE A 19 15.93 14.99 3.14
C ILE A 19 16.55 13.60 3.22
N LEU A 20 16.35 12.88 4.32
CA LEU A 20 16.90 11.53 4.51
C LEU A 20 16.38 10.54 3.47
N LEU A 21 15.09 10.62 3.17
CA LEU A 21 14.47 9.73 2.19
C LEU A 21 14.90 10.07 0.77
N ASN A 22 15.04 11.37 0.45
CA ASN A 22 15.58 11.84 -0.83
C ASN A 22 17.00 11.31 -1.08
N ASP A 23 17.88 11.41 -0.09
CA ASP A 23 19.26 10.92 -0.20
C ASP A 23 19.28 9.38 -0.36
N THR A 24 18.46 8.69 0.40
CA THR A 24 18.35 7.23 0.31
C THR A 24 17.86 6.77 -1.06
N ILE A 25 16.85 7.43 -1.62
CA ILE A 25 16.28 7.07 -2.93
C ILE A 25 17.28 7.42 -4.05
N ASN A 26 17.90 8.59 -4.01
CA ASN A 26 18.86 9.02 -5.04
C ASN A 26 20.20 8.25 -4.99
N ALA A 27 20.48 7.52 -3.92
CA ALA A 27 21.59 6.57 -3.87
C ALA A 27 21.33 5.30 -4.71
N GLU A 28 20.06 5.02 -5.06
CA GLU A 28 19.68 3.90 -5.89
C GLU A 28 19.84 4.22 -7.38
N THR A 29 20.31 3.27 -8.17
CA THR A 29 20.60 3.49 -9.61
C THR A 29 19.36 3.44 -10.51
N ASP A 30 18.25 2.94 -9.99
CA ASP A 30 16.99 2.70 -10.70
C ASP A 30 15.86 3.67 -10.28
N MET A 31 16.19 4.67 -9.43
CA MET A 31 15.23 5.62 -8.87
C MET A 31 15.74 7.06 -8.96
N GLU A 32 14.80 8.01 -9.04
CA GLU A 32 15.09 9.46 -9.06
C GLU A 32 13.96 10.21 -8.36
N VAL A 33 14.29 11.10 -7.42
CA VAL A 33 13.34 12.02 -6.83
C VAL A 33 13.15 13.22 -7.75
N VAL A 34 11.97 13.36 -8.34
CA VAL A 34 11.63 14.46 -9.28
C VAL A 34 10.97 15.65 -8.57
N GLY A 35 10.61 15.51 -7.29
CA GLY A 35 10.06 16.59 -6.48
C GLY A 35 10.01 16.19 -5.02
N SER A 36 10.12 17.17 -4.12
CA SER A 36 10.05 16.99 -2.66
C SER A 36 9.33 18.20 -2.05
N VAL A 37 8.12 18.00 -1.55
CA VAL A 37 7.22 19.06 -1.09
C VAL A 37 6.64 18.75 0.29
N GLY A 38 6.29 19.80 1.05
CA GLY A 38 5.64 19.67 2.36
C GLY A 38 4.14 19.97 2.33
N ASP A 39 3.63 20.40 1.19
CA ASP A 39 2.25 20.88 0.99
C ASP A 39 1.50 20.00 0.00
N GLY A 40 0.26 19.63 0.34
CA GLY A 40 -0.56 18.78 -0.51
C GLY A 40 -1.03 19.44 -1.80
N ASN A 41 -1.18 20.79 -1.83
CA ASN A 41 -1.53 21.51 -3.06
C ASN A 41 -0.36 21.47 -4.05
N GLU A 42 0.88 21.72 -3.58
CA GLU A 42 2.08 21.62 -4.41
C GLU A 42 2.25 20.19 -4.96
N ALA A 43 2.00 19.18 -4.11
CA ALA A 43 2.05 17.78 -4.56
C ALA A 43 1.04 17.52 -5.69
N LEU A 44 -0.19 18.00 -5.57
CA LEU A 44 -1.22 17.85 -6.59
C LEU A 44 -0.84 18.55 -7.90
N GLU A 45 -0.25 19.75 -7.83
CA GLU A 45 0.23 20.47 -9.02
C GLU A 45 1.30 19.69 -9.78
N LEU A 46 2.28 19.11 -9.07
CA LEU A 46 3.32 18.29 -9.66
C LEU A 46 2.79 17.00 -10.28
N ILE A 47 1.81 16.36 -9.64
CA ILE A 47 1.14 15.17 -10.18
C ILE A 47 0.38 15.53 -11.47
N ASN A 48 -0.35 16.63 -11.47
CA ASN A 48 -1.09 17.11 -12.65
C ASN A 48 -0.18 17.52 -13.81
N ALA A 49 1.02 18.02 -13.52
CA ALA A 49 2.03 18.31 -14.55
C ALA A 49 2.56 17.03 -15.22
N GLY A 50 2.38 15.87 -14.57
CA GLY A 50 2.76 14.57 -15.09
C GLY A 50 4.23 14.21 -14.85
N GLY A 51 4.59 13.00 -15.24
CA GLY A 51 5.97 12.51 -15.12
C GLY A 51 6.32 11.94 -13.75
N VAL A 52 5.35 11.72 -12.87
CA VAL A 52 5.49 11.03 -11.59
C VAL A 52 5.05 9.58 -11.74
N ASP A 53 5.93 8.64 -11.43
CA ASP A 53 5.61 7.21 -11.45
C ASP A 53 5.10 6.72 -10.09
N VAL A 54 5.72 7.22 -9.01
CA VAL A 54 5.39 6.86 -7.64
C VAL A 54 5.27 8.11 -6.78
N LEU A 55 4.19 8.23 -6.02
CA LEU A 55 4.03 9.19 -4.95
C LEU A 55 4.30 8.50 -3.61
N VAL A 56 5.31 8.97 -2.87
CA VAL A 56 5.53 8.61 -1.47
C VAL A 56 5.03 9.76 -0.62
N MET A 57 4.01 9.54 0.20
CA MET A 57 3.35 10.63 0.91
C MET A 57 3.04 10.32 2.38
N ASP A 58 3.09 11.33 3.22
CA ASP A 58 2.45 11.29 4.55
C ASP A 58 0.98 11.75 4.44
N LEU A 59 0.16 11.36 5.38
CA LEU A 59 -1.20 11.86 5.52
C LEU A 59 -1.25 13.23 6.21
N VAL A 60 -0.19 13.57 6.95
CA VAL A 60 -0.04 14.88 7.59
C VAL A 60 0.77 15.78 6.68
N LEU A 61 0.08 16.63 5.92
CA LEU A 61 0.67 17.61 5.01
C LEU A 61 0.19 19.02 5.38
N SER A 62 0.93 20.02 4.93
CA SER A 62 0.49 21.42 5.00
C SER A 62 -0.52 21.73 3.89
N GLY A 63 -1.32 22.77 4.08
CA GLY A 63 -2.29 23.24 3.09
C GLY A 63 -3.43 22.28 2.85
N MET A 64 -3.18 21.19 2.15
CA MET A 64 -4.13 20.11 1.89
C MET A 64 -3.67 18.84 2.58
N ASP A 65 -4.53 18.19 3.37
CA ASP A 65 -4.19 16.92 4.01
C ASP A 65 -4.09 15.75 3.02
N GLY A 66 -3.45 14.64 3.47
CA GLY A 66 -3.18 13.50 2.60
C GLY A 66 -4.43 12.76 2.15
N LEU A 67 -5.51 12.71 2.93
CA LEU A 67 -6.75 12.05 2.51
C LEU A 67 -7.46 12.87 1.42
N GLU A 68 -7.48 14.20 1.55
CA GLU A 68 -8.00 15.08 0.52
C GLU A 68 -7.16 15.01 -0.75
N LEU A 69 -5.83 14.94 -0.63
CA LEU A 69 -4.92 14.74 -1.77
C LEU A 69 -5.22 13.42 -2.49
N LEU A 70 -5.36 12.31 -1.76
CA LEU A 70 -5.73 11.00 -2.33
C LEU A 70 -7.06 11.07 -3.11
N HIS A 71 -8.06 11.72 -2.54
CA HIS A 71 -9.36 11.90 -3.20
C HIS A 71 -9.22 12.66 -4.52
N LYS A 72 -8.49 13.79 -4.51
CA LYS A 72 -8.28 14.60 -5.72
C LYS A 72 -7.47 13.89 -6.80
N ILE A 73 -6.47 13.06 -6.41
CA ILE A 73 -5.72 12.24 -7.37
C ILE A 73 -6.64 11.21 -8.05
N GLY A 74 -7.61 10.66 -7.32
CA GLY A 74 -8.60 9.73 -7.87
C GLY A 74 -9.48 10.34 -8.97
N ASP A 75 -9.73 11.65 -8.91
CA ASP A 75 -10.56 12.40 -9.86
C ASP A 75 -9.79 12.85 -11.11
N VAL A 76 -8.45 12.73 -11.12
CA VAL A 76 -7.61 13.13 -12.26
C VAL A 76 -7.75 12.12 -13.39
N GLY A 77 -8.26 12.55 -14.54
CA GLY A 77 -8.48 11.70 -15.72
C GLY A 77 -7.23 11.26 -16.48
N GLY A 78 -6.03 11.34 -15.87
CA GLY A 78 -4.74 10.97 -16.42
C GLY A 78 -4.16 9.68 -15.87
N ARG A 79 -2.89 9.40 -16.22
CA ARG A 79 -2.15 8.28 -15.63
C ARG A 79 -1.84 8.59 -14.16
N ARG A 80 -2.52 7.93 -13.25
CA ARG A 80 -2.31 8.02 -11.82
C ARG A 80 -0.94 7.45 -11.43
N PRO A 81 -0.15 8.11 -10.55
CA PRO A 81 1.04 7.49 -9.97
C PRO A 81 0.64 6.32 -9.04
N THR A 82 1.56 5.40 -8.84
CA THR A 82 1.46 4.43 -7.75
C THR A 82 1.64 5.16 -6.41
N ILE A 83 0.79 4.91 -5.41
CA ILE A 83 0.78 5.67 -4.17
C ILE A 83 1.20 4.80 -2.99
N LEU A 84 2.32 5.17 -2.38
CA LEU A 84 2.85 4.61 -1.14
C LEU A 84 2.65 5.62 -0.01
N VAL A 85 1.74 5.34 0.91
CA VAL A 85 1.56 6.15 2.12
C VAL A 85 2.57 5.71 3.18
N VAL A 86 3.30 6.67 3.75
CA VAL A 86 4.27 6.47 4.84
C VAL A 86 3.90 7.43 5.96
N SER A 87 3.16 6.98 6.97
CA SER A 87 2.60 7.87 7.99
C SER A 87 2.65 7.28 9.39
N GLY A 88 2.84 8.14 10.39
CA GLY A 88 2.67 7.82 11.80
C GLY A 88 1.21 7.90 12.25
N PHE A 89 0.33 8.45 11.43
CA PHE A 89 -1.08 8.60 11.77
C PHE A 89 -1.88 7.36 11.37
N THR A 90 -2.01 6.42 12.31
CA THR A 90 -2.66 5.11 12.11
C THR A 90 -3.94 4.93 12.93
N ARG A 91 -4.43 6.01 13.58
CA ARG A 91 -5.60 5.94 14.47
C ARG A 91 -6.90 5.81 13.68
N GLY A 92 -7.85 5.06 14.26
CA GLY A 92 -9.17 4.88 13.67
C GLY A 92 -9.13 4.08 12.36
N ASN A 93 -9.96 4.48 11.40
CA ASN A 93 -10.11 3.80 10.11
C ASN A 93 -9.25 4.41 8.98
N VAL A 94 -8.21 5.19 9.32
CA VAL A 94 -7.43 5.98 8.35
C VAL A 94 -6.73 5.11 7.32
N VAL A 95 -6.17 3.96 7.74
CA VAL A 95 -5.50 3.03 6.82
C VAL A 95 -6.49 2.49 5.78
N ASN A 96 -7.70 2.09 6.23
CA ASN A 96 -8.75 1.61 5.33
C ASN A 96 -9.30 2.73 4.44
N GLN A 97 -9.42 3.95 4.95
CA GLN A 97 -9.81 5.12 4.17
C GLN A 97 -8.79 5.45 3.09
N SER A 98 -7.49 5.43 3.43
CA SER A 98 -6.42 5.64 2.44
C SER A 98 -6.48 4.59 1.32
N ALA A 99 -6.67 3.32 1.66
CA ALA A 99 -6.82 2.24 0.69
C ALA A 99 -8.07 2.44 -0.20
N ALA A 100 -9.22 2.80 0.39
CA ALA A 100 -10.46 3.08 -0.34
C ALA A 100 -10.33 4.29 -1.29
N LEU A 101 -9.50 5.28 -0.92
CA LEU A 101 -9.18 6.45 -1.75
C LEU A 101 -8.07 6.17 -2.77
N GLY A 102 -7.53 4.96 -2.76
CA GLY A 102 -6.62 4.49 -3.78
C GLY A 102 -5.15 4.47 -3.39
N ALA A 103 -4.77 4.51 -2.12
CA ALA A 103 -3.41 4.18 -1.72
C ALA A 103 -3.11 2.71 -2.06
N ASP A 104 -2.00 2.47 -2.76
CA ASP A 104 -1.62 1.13 -3.18
C ASP A 104 -0.90 0.36 -2.05
N PHE A 105 -0.27 1.08 -1.14
CA PHE A 105 0.35 0.51 0.06
C PHE A 105 0.47 1.53 1.20
N PHE A 106 0.53 1.02 2.44
CA PHE A 106 0.70 1.82 3.64
C PHE A 106 1.87 1.28 4.49
N LEU A 107 2.84 2.16 4.81
CA LEU A 107 3.91 1.92 5.76
C LEU A 107 3.72 2.80 7.00
N THR A 108 3.90 2.22 8.18
CA THR A 108 3.79 2.95 9.44
C THR A 108 5.14 3.53 9.84
N LYS A 109 5.19 4.84 10.17
CA LYS A 109 6.34 5.46 10.84
C LYS A 109 6.35 5.08 12.34
N PRO A 110 7.54 4.81 12.95
CA PRO A 110 8.85 4.83 12.32
C PRO A 110 9.11 3.60 11.44
N CYS A 111 9.73 3.80 10.28
CA CYS A 111 10.13 2.73 9.36
C CYS A 111 11.59 2.88 8.95
N ARG A 112 12.20 1.81 8.45
CA ARG A 112 13.54 1.87 7.84
C ARG A 112 13.41 2.49 6.45
N LEU A 113 14.33 3.39 6.08
CA LEU A 113 14.31 4.04 4.77
C LEU A 113 14.48 3.01 3.63
N ASP A 114 15.35 2.00 3.83
CA ASP A 114 15.51 0.90 2.88
C ASP A 114 14.19 0.16 2.60
N SER A 115 13.31 0.06 3.60
CA SER A 115 12.00 -0.58 3.42
C SER A 115 11.10 0.23 2.47
N VAL A 116 11.29 1.54 2.38
CA VAL A 116 10.57 2.40 1.44
C VAL A 116 11.04 2.11 0.01
N THR A 117 12.35 2.07 -0.25
CA THR A 117 12.91 1.78 -1.59
C THR A 117 12.56 0.36 -2.05
N GLU A 118 12.64 -0.63 -1.15
CA GLU A 118 12.20 -2.00 -1.44
C GLU A 118 10.71 -2.04 -1.83
N ARG A 119 9.86 -1.30 -1.11
CA ARG A 119 8.43 -1.26 -1.39
C ARG A 119 8.12 -0.57 -2.72
N ILE A 120 8.82 0.50 -3.06
CA ILE A 120 8.71 1.18 -4.36
C ILE A 120 9.00 0.18 -5.49
N ARG A 121 10.07 -0.61 -5.38
CA ARG A 121 10.41 -1.64 -6.38
C ARG A 121 9.32 -2.70 -6.52
N LEU A 122 8.82 -3.21 -5.38
CA LEU A 122 7.73 -4.19 -5.39
C LEU A 122 6.47 -3.64 -6.03
N LEU A 123 6.13 -2.39 -5.77
CA LEU A 123 4.95 -1.74 -6.36
C LEU A 123 5.09 -1.50 -7.87
N ARG A 124 6.31 -1.29 -8.38
CA ARG A 124 6.55 -0.99 -9.79
C ARG A 124 6.86 -2.22 -10.64
N PHE A 125 7.60 -3.19 -10.12
CA PHE A 125 8.09 -4.34 -10.86
C PHE A 125 7.53 -5.68 -10.36
N GLY A 126 7.24 -5.78 -9.07
CA GLY A 126 6.38 -6.84 -8.60
C GLY A 126 4.98 -6.44 -9.04
N GLY A 127 4.45 -7.06 -10.10
CA GLY A 127 3.03 -6.98 -10.33
C GLY A 127 2.35 -7.36 -9.00
N LEU A 128 1.94 -6.36 -8.25
CA LEU A 128 0.81 -6.52 -7.39
C LEU A 128 -0.36 -6.71 -8.35
N GLU A 129 -0.47 -7.92 -8.91
CA GLU A 129 -1.80 -8.46 -9.06
C GLU A 129 -2.46 -8.13 -7.72
N SER A 130 -3.58 -7.45 -7.76
CA SER A 130 -4.42 -7.04 -6.64
C SER A 130 -5.02 -8.24 -5.88
N SER A 131 -4.29 -9.32 -5.85
CA SER A 131 -4.45 -10.49 -5.00
C SER A 131 -3.10 -10.72 -4.32
N PRO A 132 -3.03 -10.84 -2.99
CA PRO A 132 -1.85 -11.38 -2.35
C PRO A 132 -1.52 -12.68 -3.06
N SER A 133 -0.26 -12.86 -3.50
CA SER A 133 0.12 -14.14 -4.12
C SER A 133 -0.38 -15.25 -3.19
N ARG A 134 -0.93 -16.33 -3.72
CA ARG A 134 -1.49 -17.44 -2.91
C ARG A 134 -0.53 -17.84 -1.80
N GLN A 135 0.79 -17.78 -2.05
CA GLN A 135 1.83 -17.99 -1.04
C GLN A 135 1.84 -16.95 0.09
N ASN A 136 1.65 -15.66 -0.22
CA ASN A 136 1.58 -14.61 0.82
C ASN A 136 0.29 -14.72 1.62
N LEU A 137 -0.84 -15.04 0.96
CA LEU A 137 -2.11 -15.29 1.59
C LEU A 137 -2.04 -16.54 2.48
N GLU A 138 -1.44 -17.62 2.01
CA GLU A 138 -1.21 -18.84 2.79
C GLU A 138 -0.36 -18.60 4.04
N THR A 139 0.69 -17.79 3.92
CA THR A 139 1.55 -17.42 5.05
C THR A 139 0.79 -16.58 6.07
N LEU A 140 0.02 -15.59 5.61
CA LEU A 140 -0.79 -14.72 6.47
C LEU A 140 -1.89 -15.52 7.19
N VAL A 141 -2.64 -16.34 6.46
CA VAL A 141 -3.69 -17.20 7.03
C VAL A 141 -3.09 -18.16 8.06
N THR A 142 -1.94 -18.75 7.77
CA THR A 142 -1.23 -19.64 8.71
C THR A 142 -0.83 -18.89 9.99
N ALA A 143 -0.31 -17.67 9.88
CA ALA A 143 0.07 -16.84 11.02
C ALA A 143 -1.15 -16.49 11.89
N ILE A 144 -2.26 -16.09 11.29
CA ILE A 144 -3.50 -15.76 12.00
C ILE A 144 -4.07 -16.99 12.72
N ILE A 145 -4.15 -18.15 12.06
CA ILE A 145 -4.63 -19.39 12.66
C ILE A 145 -3.76 -19.78 13.86
N HIS A 146 -2.46 -19.56 13.79
CA HIS A 146 -1.53 -19.80 14.89
C HIS A 146 -1.73 -18.85 16.06
N GLU A 147 -1.98 -17.56 15.77
CA GLU A 147 -2.22 -16.51 16.76
C GLU A 147 -3.52 -16.75 17.56
N ILE A 148 -4.57 -17.24 16.91
CA ILE A 148 -5.83 -17.63 17.59
C ILE A 148 -5.72 -18.97 18.33
N GLY A 149 -4.53 -19.61 18.33
CA GLY A 149 -4.23 -20.78 19.14
C GLY A 149 -4.70 -22.13 18.58
N VAL A 150 -4.97 -22.23 17.27
CA VAL A 150 -5.32 -23.53 16.65
C VAL A 150 -4.06 -24.36 16.42
N PRO A 151 -3.96 -25.56 17.08
CA PRO A 151 -2.74 -26.37 16.95
C PRO A 151 -2.57 -26.95 15.53
N ALA A 152 -1.36 -26.84 14.97
CA ALA A 152 -1.09 -27.30 13.61
C ALA A 152 -1.19 -28.83 13.40
N HIS A 153 -1.16 -29.60 14.49
CA HIS A 153 -1.19 -31.07 14.45
C HIS A 153 -2.60 -31.68 14.41
N ILE A 154 -3.66 -30.88 14.55
CA ILE A 154 -5.04 -31.39 14.44
C ILE A 154 -5.43 -31.54 12.97
N LYS A 155 -6.15 -32.65 12.66
CA LYS A 155 -6.60 -32.95 11.28
C LYS A 155 -7.43 -31.82 10.66
N GLY A 156 -8.16 -31.05 11.48
CA GLY A 156 -8.98 -29.92 11.04
C GLY A 156 -8.19 -28.68 10.62
N TYR A 157 -6.92 -28.54 10.98
CA TYR A 157 -6.09 -27.37 10.69
C TYR A 157 -5.97 -27.11 9.19
N GLN A 158 -5.67 -28.15 8.42
CA GLN A 158 -5.53 -28.04 6.96
C GLN A 158 -6.86 -27.65 6.28
N TYR A 159 -7.97 -28.24 6.73
CA TYR A 159 -9.29 -27.91 6.21
C TYR A 159 -9.71 -26.48 6.54
N LEU A 160 -9.42 -26.02 7.77
CA LEU A 160 -9.69 -24.63 8.17
C LEU A 160 -8.87 -23.65 7.34
N ARG A 161 -7.58 -23.91 7.15
CA ARG A 161 -6.69 -23.08 6.34
C ARG A 161 -7.18 -23.00 4.90
N GLU A 162 -7.50 -24.13 4.28
CA GLU A 162 -7.97 -24.20 2.89
C GLU A 162 -9.33 -23.51 2.73
N ALA A 163 -10.25 -23.71 3.68
CA ALA A 163 -11.55 -23.04 3.68
C ALA A 163 -11.42 -21.51 3.75
N ILE A 164 -10.49 -20.98 4.57
CA ILE A 164 -10.22 -19.53 4.64
C ILE A 164 -9.64 -19.03 3.32
N LEU A 165 -8.70 -19.75 2.71
CA LEU A 165 -8.10 -19.38 1.44
C LEU A 165 -9.16 -19.30 0.34
N ILE A 166 -10.02 -20.33 0.22
CA ILE A 166 -11.11 -20.34 -0.76
C ILE A 166 -12.10 -19.19 -0.50
N ALA A 167 -12.43 -18.93 0.76
CA ALA A 167 -13.36 -17.86 1.13
C ALA A 167 -12.83 -16.45 0.84
N VAL A 168 -11.50 -16.25 0.88
CA VAL A 168 -10.86 -14.98 0.52
C VAL A 168 -10.75 -14.82 -1.00
N GLU A 169 -10.53 -15.91 -1.73
CA GLU A 169 -10.46 -15.90 -3.21
C GLU A 169 -11.85 -15.75 -3.85
N ASP A 170 -12.90 -16.27 -3.20
CA ASP A 170 -14.27 -16.23 -3.72
C ASP A 170 -15.29 -15.97 -2.59
N MET A 171 -15.72 -14.71 -2.46
CA MET A 171 -16.73 -14.29 -1.48
C MET A 171 -18.10 -14.93 -1.68
N ASP A 172 -18.43 -15.43 -2.88
CA ASP A 172 -19.70 -16.09 -3.15
C ASP A 172 -19.79 -17.46 -2.49
N VAL A 173 -18.65 -18.10 -2.22
CA VAL A 173 -18.59 -19.36 -1.46
C VAL A 173 -19.12 -19.17 -0.03
N ILE A 174 -18.79 -18.05 0.63
CA ILE A 174 -19.31 -17.75 1.98
C ILE A 174 -20.83 -17.65 1.98
N ASN A 175 -21.39 -16.98 0.98
CA ASN A 175 -22.84 -16.82 0.82
C ASN A 175 -23.54 -18.17 0.55
N ALA A 176 -22.90 -19.05 -0.24
CA ALA A 176 -23.42 -20.38 -0.53
C ALA A 176 -23.42 -21.29 0.71
N VAL A 177 -22.32 -21.27 1.49
CA VAL A 177 -22.21 -22.05 2.75
C VAL A 177 -23.24 -21.57 3.77
N THR A 178 -23.46 -20.26 3.90
CA THR A 178 -24.46 -19.72 4.83
C THR A 178 -25.88 -20.16 4.46
N LYS A 179 -26.25 -20.15 3.17
CA LYS A 179 -27.56 -20.62 2.70
C LYS A 179 -27.76 -22.11 2.88
N VAL A 180 -26.68 -22.91 2.83
CA VAL A 180 -26.78 -24.38 3.02
C VAL A 180 -26.85 -24.73 4.50
N LEU A 181 -26.13 -24.03 5.37
CA LEU A 181 -26.10 -24.33 6.82
C LEU A 181 -27.28 -23.72 7.60
N TYR A 182 -27.87 -22.63 7.10
CA TYR A 182 -28.97 -21.91 7.73
C TYR A 182 -30.05 -21.60 6.68
N PRO A 183 -30.78 -22.62 6.19
CA PRO A 183 -31.95 -22.38 5.35
C PRO A 183 -33.03 -21.67 6.19
N GLU A 184 -33.53 -20.51 5.71
CA GLU A 184 -34.69 -19.84 6.32
C GLU A 184 -35.98 -20.70 6.30
#